data_4dc95b8635bffb61577adf892c92c6fd
#
_entry.id   4dc95b8635bffb61577adf892c92c6fd
#
_cell.length_a   1.000
_cell.length_b   1.000
_cell.length_c   1.000
_cell.angle_alpha   90.00
_cell.angle_beta   90.00
_cell.angle_gamma   90.00
#
_symmetry.space_group_name_H-M   'P 1'
#
loop_
_entity.id
_entity.type
_entity.pdbx_description
1 polymer ?
#
loop_
_entity_poly.entity_id
_entity_poly.type
_entity_poly.pdbx_seq_one_letter_code
_entity_poly.pdbx_strand_id
1 'polypeptide(L)'
;MIGCGIFAALCGSSPATAAAIGGIGIPEMRKRGYSPALSTGLIAHAGTFGILIPPSVTMILYGVATETSIGKCFIAGVLPGILEILLSCIWVGGIFYYRKRVPAQPGAMYYIEDRALVESFSWKERFTSLIKVLPFVLIIIGIMGSLYGGWATPSEAGGLGAVLSLIFVMTIYKIYKPRQLWKIFLKALNESSMILMIMAAALLFAYVSSDLYATQALGELILKLPLGKWGIIILINFLLLILGCFIPPAAVILMVAPLLLPIIQGLGFDPIWFAVIMTVNLEIGLVTPPVGLNLYIVKNIAPDVPMSHVLLGVIPFVIIEVIVIVCVSIWPELALWLPNKMIG
;
A
#
# COMPACT_ATOMS: atom_id res chain seq x y z
N MET A 1 -3.53 -10.71 7.77
CA MET A 1 -3.87 -9.29 7.54
C MET A 1 -3.09 -8.37 8.49
N ILE A 2 -3.34 -8.38 9.80
CA ILE A 2 -2.67 -7.46 10.76
C ILE A 2 -1.13 -7.53 10.67
N GLY A 3 -0.55 -8.74 10.67
CA GLY A 3 0.90 -8.91 10.51
C GLY A 3 1.43 -8.37 9.17
N CYS A 4 0.64 -8.48 8.10
CA CYS A 4 0.98 -7.89 6.81
C CYS A 4 0.95 -6.36 6.88
N GLY A 5 -0.04 -5.77 7.55
CA GLY A 5 -0.13 -4.31 7.75
C GLY A 5 1.06 -3.74 8.52
N ILE A 6 1.49 -4.42 9.61
CA ILE A 6 2.69 -4.02 10.37
C ILE A 6 3.96 -4.10 9.50
N PHE A 7 4.10 -5.17 8.72
CA PHE A 7 5.25 -5.32 7.82
C PHE A 7 5.19 -4.33 6.65
N ALA A 8 4.01 -4.07 6.14
CA ALA A 8 3.75 -3.10 5.08
C ALA A 8 4.22 -1.69 5.48
N ALA A 9 3.89 -1.27 6.70
CA ALA A 9 4.35 -0.01 7.27
C ALA A 9 5.88 0.12 7.34
N LEU A 10 6.62 -1.00 7.42
CA LEU A 10 8.09 -0.99 7.37
C LEU A 10 8.64 -0.88 5.97
N CYS A 11 8.03 -1.61 5.04
CA CYS A 11 8.52 -1.68 3.68
C CYS A 11 8.21 -0.41 2.89
N GLY A 12 7.09 0.26 3.17
CA GLY A 12 6.62 1.42 2.42
C GLY A 12 6.39 1.14 0.92
N SER A 13 6.45 -0.13 0.51
CA SER A 13 6.40 -0.59 -0.89
C SER A 13 5.53 -1.84 -1.02
N SER A 14 4.51 -1.77 -1.87
CA SER A 14 3.58 -2.88 -2.11
C SER A 14 4.27 -4.13 -2.67
N PRO A 15 5.07 -4.05 -3.75
CA PRO A 15 5.75 -5.21 -4.30
C PRO A 15 6.71 -5.89 -3.32
N ALA A 16 7.43 -5.09 -2.54
CA ALA A 16 8.38 -5.61 -1.55
C ALA A 16 7.65 -6.34 -0.41
N THR A 17 6.51 -5.80 0.05
CA THR A 17 5.66 -6.42 1.06
C THR A 17 5.08 -7.74 0.55
N ALA A 18 4.51 -7.75 -0.65
CA ALA A 18 3.94 -8.96 -1.27
C ALA A 18 5.01 -10.06 -1.44
N ALA A 19 6.21 -9.70 -1.87
CA ALA A 19 7.30 -10.64 -2.04
C ALA A 19 7.79 -11.23 -0.70
N ALA A 20 8.03 -10.38 0.28
CA ALA A 20 8.59 -10.80 1.56
C ALA A 20 7.60 -11.66 2.37
N ILE A 21 6.36 -11.18 2.53
CA ILE A 21 5.34 -11.92 3.28
C ILE A 21 4.82 -13.10 2.49
N GLY A 22 4.67 -12.95 1.17
CA GLY A 22 4.19 -14.02 0.30
C GLY A 22 5.08 -15.25 0.32
N GLY A 23 6.40 -15.05 0.32
CA GLY A 23 7.37 -16.15 0.37
C GLY A 23 7.24 -17.06 1.60
N ILE A 24 6.77 -16.51 2.72
CA ILE A 24 6.53 -17.24 3.96
C ILE A 24 5.05 -17.58 4.13
N GLY A 25 4.18 -16.62 3.88
CA GLY A 25 2.75 -16.70 4.20
C GLY A 25 1.99 -17.69 3.32
N ILE A 26 2.21 -17.66 1.99
CA ILE A 26 1.47 -18.53 1.07
C ILE A 26 1.75 -20.02 1.36
N PRO A 27 3.02 -20.48 1.45
CA PRO A 27 3.29 -21.87 1.78
C PRO A 27 2.72 -22.29 3.14
N GLU A 28 2.82 -21.43 4.15
CA GLU A 28 2.34 -21.72 5.49
C GLU A 28 0.80 -21.78 5.55
N MET A 29 0.10 -20.86 4.89
CA MET A 29 -1.36 -20.92 4.78
C MET A 29 -1.83 -22.19 4.06
N ARG A 30 -1.18 -22.55 2.95
CA ARG A 30 -1.52 -23.76 2.20
C ARG A 30 -1.28 -25.04 3.00
N LYS A 31 -0.18 -25.14 3.77
CA LYS A 31 0.07 -26.25 4.70
C LYS A 31 -1.05 -26.39 5.71
N ARG A 32 -1.66 -25.30 6.14
CA ARG A 32 -2.76 -25.27 7.09
C ARG A 32 -4.13 -25.47 6.46
N GLY A 33 -4.21 -25.73 5.15
CA GLY A 33 -5.45 -26.05 4.46
C GLY A 33 -6.25 -24.85 3.96
N TYR A 34 -5.60 -23.69 3.80
CA TYR A 34 -6.20 -22.58 3.06
C TYR A 34 -6.21 -22.84 1.57
N SER A 35 -7.29 -22.49 0.88
CA SER A 35 -7.37 -22.62 -0.57
C SER A 35 -6.27 -21.83 -1.28
N PRO A 36 -5.79 -22.29 -2.44
CA PRO A 36 -4.83 -21.57 -3.26
C PRO A 36 -5.30 -20.13 -3.57
N ALA A 37 -6.57 -19.95 -3.96
CA ALA A 37 -7.13 -18.65 -4.28
C ALA A 37 -7.14 -17.72 -3.07
N LEU A 38 -7.58 -18.20 -1.89
CA LEU A 38 -7.61 -17.38 -0.68
C LEU A 38 -6.20 -16.98 -0.23
N SER A 39 -5.24 -17.92 -0.23
CA SER A 39 -3.87 -17.63 0.21
C SER A 39 -3.15 -16.67 -0.71
N THR A 40 -3.30 -16.82 -2.03
CA THR A 40 -2.65 -15.95 -3.02
C THR A 40 -3.33 -14.59 -3.11
N GLY A 41 -4.67 -14.55 -3.14
CA GLY A 41 -5.43 -13.29 -3.20
C GLY A 41 -5.23 -12.43 -1.96
N LEU A 42 -5.27 -13.05 -0.77
CA LEU A 42 -5.02 -12.35 0.50
C LEU A 42 -3.63 -11.71 0.55
N ILE A 43 -2.60 -12.41 0.10
CA ILE A 43 -1.23 -11.89 0.10
C ILE A 43 -1.04 -10.81 -0.97
N ALA A 44 -1.62 -10.97 -2.15
CA ALA A 44 -1.55 -9.96 -3.20
C ALA A 44 -2.13 -8.63 -2.73
N HIS A 45 -3.31 -8.67 -2.09
CA HIS A 45 -3.95 -7.50 -1.51
C HIS A 45 -3.21 -6.99 -0.26
N ALA A 46 -2.83 -7.87 0.68
CA ALA A 46 -2.14 -7.43 1.90
C ALA A 46 -0.78 -6.76 1.61
N GLY A 47 -0.20 -7.03 0.44
CA GLY A 47 0.95 -6.30 -0.09
C GLY A 47 0.63 -4.82 -0.33
N THR A 48 -0.59 -4.47 -0.77
CA THR A 48 -0.95 -3.10 -1.12
C THR A 48 -0.90 -2.15 0.07
N PHE A 49 -1.16 -2.60 1.29
CA PHE A 49 -1.05 -1.79 2.50
C PHE A 49 0.25 -1.01 2.63
N GLY A 50 1.34 -1.46 1.99
CA GLY A 50 2.65 -0.81 2.04
C GLY A 50 2.71 0.56 1.36
N ILE A 51 1.75 0.90 0.53
CA ILE A 51 1.71 2.21 -0.12
C ILE A 51 0.75 3.20 0.56
N LEU A 52 -0.15 2.73 1.42
CA LEU A 52 -1.10 3.56 2.15
C LEU A 52 -0.69 3.78 3.61
N ILE A 53 -0.29 2.70 4.31
CA ILE A 53 0.05 2.78 5.74
C ILE A 53 1.45 3.38 5.91
N PRO A 54 1.59 4.46 6.71
CA PRO A 54 2.86 5.15 6.90
C PRO A 54 3.89 4.32 7.71
N PRO A 55 5.21 4.54 7.44
CA PRO A 55 5.76 5.41 6.40
C PRO A 55 5.66 4.81 4.99
N SER A 56 5.18 5.58 4.03
CA SER A 56 4.88 5.14 2.66
C SER A 56 5.68 5.93 1.63
N VAL A 57 6.36 5.21 0.73
CA VAL A 57 7.12 5.84 -0.37
C VAL A 57 6.19 6.63 -1.30
N THR A 58 5.02 6.10 -1.61
CA THR A 58 4.04 6.78 -2.48
C THR A 58 3.55 8.10 -1.90
N MET A 59 3.29 8.16 -0.60
CA MET A 59 2.90 9.39 0.09
C MET A 59 4.05 10.42 0.14
N ILE A 60 5.31 9.98 0.25
CA ILE A 60 6.48 10.86 0.12
C ILE A 60 6.50 11.45 -1.29
N LEU A 61 6.40 10.60 -2.32
CA LEU A 61 6.46 11.04 -3.71
C LEU A 61 5.31 11.99 -4.05
N TYR A 62 4.11 11.72 -3.54
CA TYR A 62 2.98 12.63 -3.69
C TYR A 62 3.27 13.99 -3.04
N GLY A 63 3.73 13.99 -1.78
CA GLY A 63 4.06 15.23 -1.07
C GLY A 63 5.14 16.05 -1.78
N VAL A 64 6.17 15.38 -2.32
CA VAL A 64 7.23 16.04 -3.10
C VAL A 64 6.69 16.57 -4.43
N ALA A 65 5.92 15.79 -5.17
CA ALA A 65 5.42 16.15 -6.49
C ALA A 65 4.37 17.27 -6.45
N THR A 66 3.61 17.38 -5.37
CA THR A 66 2.52 18.36 -5.19
C THR A 66 2.86 19.48 -4.21
N GLU A 67 4.09 19.50 -3.69
CA GLU A 67 4.54 20.46 -2.67
C GLU A 67 3.65 20.48 -1.43
N THR A 68 3.00 19.34 -1.11
CA THR A 68 2.18 19.18 0.08
C THR A 68 2.98 18.58 1.24
N SER A 69 2.51 18.79 2.47
CA SER A 69 3.19 18.28 3.67
C SER A 69 3.24 16.76 3.69
N ILE A 70 4.43 16.16 3.59
CA ILE A 70 4.65 14.71 3.67
C ILE A 70 4.11 14.16 4.99
N GLY A 71 4.33 14.89 6.11
CA GLY A 71 3.81 14.50 7.41
C GLY A 71 2.27 14.40 7.43
N LYS A 72 1.57 15.39 6.85
CA LYS A 72 0.11 15.33 6.71
C LYS A 72 -0.34 14.19 5.81
N CYS A 73 0.35 13.94 4.68
CA CYS A 73 0.05 12.82 3.80
C CYS A 73 0.19 11.47 4.53
N PHE A 74 1.23 11.30 5.35
CA PHE A 74 1.40 10.08 6.14
C PHE A 74 0.24 9.85 7.11
N ILE A 75 -0.11 10.87 7.90
CA ILE A 75 -1.20 10.75 8.88
C ILE A 75 -2.53 10.48 8.19
N ALA A 76 -2.76 11.07 7.01
CA ALA A 76 -3.99 10.90 6.25
C ALA A 76 -4.24 9.44 5.83
N GLY A 77 -3.18 8.65 5.58
CA GLY A 77 -3.27 7.24 5.24
C GLY A 77 -3.60 6.31 6.41
N VAL A 78 -3.46 6.76 7.67
CA VAL A 78 -3.61 5.90 8.85
C VAL A 78 -5.03 5.35 9.00
N LEU A 79 -6.03 6.23 9.07
CA LEU A 79 -7.42 5.80 9.29
C LEU A 79 -7.99 5.01 8.12
N PRO A 80 -7.79 5.42 6.84
CA PRO A 80 -8.19 4.62 5.69
C PRO A 80 -7.51 3.24 5.66
N GLY A 81 -6.21 3.17 5.97
CA GLY A 81 -5.47 1.90 6.03
C GLY A 81 -5.96 0.98 7.16
N ILE A 82 -6.29 1.52 8.34
CA ILE A 82 -6.94 0.76 9.41
C ILE A 82 -8.30 0.24 8.97
N LEU A 83 -9.12 1.08 8.32
CA LEU A 83 -10.42 0.68 7.79
C LEU A 83 -10.28 -0.48 6.79
N GLU A 84 -9.33 -0.39 5.88
CA GLU A 84 -9.04 -1.43 4.88
C GLU A 84 -8.64 -2.76 5.53
N ILE A 85 -7.73 -2.73 6.51
CA ILE A 85 -7.33 -3.92 7.28
C ILE A 85 -8.54 -4.51 8.01
N LEU A 86 -9.37 -3.68 8.65
CA LEU A 86 -10.54 -4.14 9.39
C LEU A 86 -11.57 -4.81 8.48
N LEU A 87 -11.91 -4.20 7.34
CA LEU A 87 -12.83 -4.78 6.36
C LEU A 87 -12.29 -6.11 5.83
N SER A 88 -10.99 -6.17 5.55
CA SER A 88 -10.33 -7.39 5.10
C SER A 88 -10.33 -8.48 6.18
N CYS A 89 -10.12 -8.12 7.45
CA CYS A 89 -10.23 -9.04 8.57
C CYS A 89 -11.67 -9.55 8.76
N ILE A 90 -12.67 -8.68 8.59
CA ILE A 90 -14.09 -9.05 8.65
C ILE A 90 -14.43 -10.05 7.54
N TRP A 91 -13.97 -9.80 6.32
CA TRP A 91 -14.16 -10.71 5.19
C TRP A 91 -13.56 -12.10 5.46
N VAL A 92 -12.28 -12.16 5.83
CA VAL A 92 -11.58 -13.42 6.12
C VAL A 92 -12.21 -14.10 7.33
N GLY A 93 -12.55 -13.36 8.39
CA GLY A 93 -13.27 -13.87 9.56
C GLY A 93 -14.64 -14.44 9.21
N GLY A 94 -15.34 -13.80 8.28
CA GLY A 94 -16.62 -14.28 7.73
C GLY A 94 -16.49 -15.63 7.04
N ILE A 95 -15.43 -15.84 6.24
CA ILE A 95 -15.13 -17.13 5.63
C ILE A 95 -14.91 -18.21 6.71
N PHE A 96 -14.12 -17.90 7.75
CA PHE A 96 -13.90 -18.82 8.87
C PHE A 96 -15.19 -19.18 9.59
N TYR A 97 -16.03 -18.20 9.90
CA TYR A 97 -17.31 -18.41 10.58
C TYR A 97 -18.27 -19.26 9.76
N TYR A 98 -18.39 -18.97 8.46
CA TYR A 98 -19.22 -19.73 7.53
C TYR A 98 -18.75 -21.18 7.43
N ARG A 99 -17.43 -21.39 7.31
CA ARG A 99 -16.81 -22.72 7.19
C ARG A 99 -16.96 -23.59 8.45
N LYS A 100 -17.04 -22.98 9.63
CA LYS A 100 -17.38 -23.71 10.86
C LYS A 100 -18.76 -24.37 10.81
N ARG A 101 -19.67 -23.84 9.98
CA ARG A 101 -21.06 -24.29 9.89
C ARG A 101 -21.36 -25.17 8.67
N VAL A 102 -20.56 -25.01 7.61
CA VAL A 102 -20.79 -25.69 6.33
C VAL A 102 -19.53 -26.45 5.93
N PRO A 103 -19.60 -27.78 5.71
CA PRO A 103 -18.47 -28.59 5.26
C PRO A 103 -17.84 -28.08 3.96
N ALA A 104 -16.57 -28.39 3.74
CA ALA A 104 -15.88 -28.02 2.51
C ALA A 104 -16.58 -28.66 1.31
N GLN A 105 -17.08 -27.84 0.39
CA GLN A 105 -17.55 -28.35 -0.89
C GLN A 105 -16.34 -28.56 -1.82
N PRO A 106 -16.19 -29.74 -2.43
CA PRO A 106 -15.18 -29.97 -3.45
C PRO A 106 -15.35 -28.95 -4.58
N GLY A 107 -14.26 -28.22 -4.91
CA GLY A 107 -14.29 -27.21 -5.97
C GLY A 107 -14.67 -25.80 -5.54
N ALA A 108 -14.99 -25.54 -4.27
CA ALA A 108 -15.17 -24.17 -3.78
C ALA A 108 -13.87 -23.38 -3.91
N MET A 109 -13.95 -22.17 -4.47
CA MET A 109 -12.78 -21.31 -4.69
C MET A 109 -12.16 -20.82 -3.38
N TYR A 110 -13.00 -20.40 -2.45
CA TYR A 110 -12.59 -19.95 -1.12
C TYR A 110 -12.97 -21.03 -0.12
N TYR A 111 -12.01 -21.87 0.24
CA TYR A 111 -12.21 -22.85 1.29
C TYR A 111 -11.08 -22.82 2.31
N ILE A 112 -11.38 -23.35 3.47
CA ILE A 112 -10.44 -23.61 4.56
C ILE A 112 -10.74 -25.02 5.01
N GLU A 113 -9.76 -25.90 5.00
CA GLU A 113 -9.92 -27.28 5.44
C GLU A 113 -10.14 -27.35 6.96
N ASP A 114 -10.81 -28.40 7.42
CA ASP A 114 -11.14 -28.57 8.85
C ASP A 114 -9.90 -28.58 9.74
N ARG A 115 -8.76 -29.03 9.25
CA ARG A 115 -7.48 -29.01 9.98
C ARG A 115 -7.05 -27.57 10.36
N ALA A 116 -7.33 -26.58 9.51
CA ALA A 116 -7.02 -25.18 9.81
C ALA A 116 -7.93 -24.58 10.90
N LEU A 117 -9.11 -25.13 11.09
CA LEU A 117 -10.09 -24.70 12.09
C LEU A 117 -9.77 -25.19 13.51
N VAL A 118 -8.93 -26.22 13.62
CA VAL A 118 -8.59 -26.89 14.89
C VAL A 118 -7.32 -26.32 15.54
N GLU A 119 -6.44 -25.69 14.75
CA GLU A 119 -5.21 -25.10 15.30
C GLU A 119 -5.50 -23.97 16.29
N SER A 120 -5.12 -24.16 17.53
CA SER A 120 -5.20 -23.14 18.57
C SER A 120 -3.81 -22.84 19.11
N PHE A 121 -3.44 -21.56 19.16
CA PHE A 121 -2.21 -21.11 19.75
C PHE A 121 -2.46 -20.61 21.17
N SER A 122 -1.62 -21.01 22.09
CA SER A 122 -1.68 -20.51 23.46
C SER A 122 -1.36 -19.00 23.53
N TRP A 123 -1.89 -18.34 24.53
CA TRP A 123 -1.57 -16.91 24.74
C TRP A 123 -0.06 -16.67 24.87
N LYS A 124 0.66 -17.60 25.49
CA LYS A 124 2.12 -17.53 25.65
C LYS A 124 2.83 -17.53 24.30
N GLU A 125 2.43 -18.39 23.36
CA GLU A 125 2.99 -18.44 22.01
C GLU A 125 2.70 -17.14 21.22
N ARG A 126 1.50 -16.59 21.38
CA ARG A 126 1.12 -15.31 20.76
C ARG A 126 1.99 -14.16 21.28
N PHE A 127 2.18 -14.05 22.59
CA PHE A 127 3.04 -13.01 23.18
C PHE A 127 4.52 -13.18 22.82
N THR A 128 5.03 -14.42 22.82
CA THR A 128 6.41 -14.68 22.43
C THR A 128 6.66 -14.34 20.96
N SER A 129 5.68 -14.57 20.10
CA SER A 129 5.74 -14.18 18.68
C SER A 129 5.67 -12.67 18.50
N LEU A 130 4.90 -11.96 19.32
CA LEU A 130 4.80 -10.50 19.28
C LEU A 130 6.14 -9.82 19.63
N ILE A 131 6.91 -10.37 20.57
CA ILE A 131 8.24 -9.86 20.92
C ILE A 131 9.18 -9.86 19.71
N LYS A 132 9.06 -10.84 18.81
CA LYS A 132 9.85 -10.89 17.55
C LYS A 132 9.52 -9.77 16.58
N VAL A 133 8.34 -9.17 16.69
CA VAL A 133 7.88 -8.04 15.86
C VAL A 133 8.30 -6.69 16.47
N LEU A 134 8.67 -6.68 17.77
CA LEU A 134 9.01 -5.45 18.49
C LEU A 134 10.09 -4.59 17.80
N PRO A 135 11.20 -5.12 17.28
CA PRO A 135 12.22 -4.31 16.59
C PRO A 135 11.63 -3.51 15.43
N PHE A 136 10.71 -4.10 14.69
CA PHE A 136 10.03 -3.47 13.57
C PHE A 136 9.11 -2.34 14.04
N VAL A 137 8.36 -2.58 15.09
CA VAL A 137 7.48 -1.54 15.69
C VAL A 137 8.33 -0.39 16.23
N LEU A 138 9.50 -0.64 16.81
CA LEU A 138 10.41 0.39 17.29
C LEU A 138 10.96 1.28 16.15
N ILE A 139 11.24 0.70 14.97
CA ILE A 139 11.64 1.51 13.80
C ILE A 139 10.50 2.45 13.39
N ILE A 140 9.27 1.94 13.29
CA ILE A 140 8.09 2.74 12.93
C ILE A 140 7.90 3.87 13.94
N ILE A 141 7.91 3.55 15.23
CA ILE A 141 7.76 4.55 16.31
C ILE A 141 8.89 5.57 16.26
N GLY A 142 10.14 5.15 16.01
CA GLY A 142 11.28 6.04 15.88
C GLY A 142 11.13 7.03 14.72
N ILE A 143 10.76 6.54 13.54
CA ILE A 143 10.56 7.38 12.34
C ILE A 143 9.37 8.32 12.54
N MET A 144 8.21 7.77 12.87
CA MET A 144 6.98 8.56 13.00
C MET A 144 7.02 9.49 14.21
N GLY A 145 7.57 9.02 15.33
CA GLY A 145 7.75 9.82 16.54
C GLY A 145 8.69 11.00 16.33
N SER A 146 9.81 10.82 15.61
CA SER A 146 10.74 11.92 15.29
C SER A 146 10.11 12.95 14.37
N LEU A 147 9.33 12.49 13.37
CA LEU A 147 8.65 13.36 12.42
C LEU A 147 7.53 14.19 13.09
N TYR A 148 6.65 13.53 13.84
CA TYR A 148 5.50 14.20 14.47
C TYR A 148 5.84 14.94 15.76
N GLY A 149 6.92 14.54 16.43
CA GLY A 149 7.48 15.30 17.53
C GLY A 149 8.18 16.60 17.09
N GLY A 150 8.29 16.84 15.77
CA GLY A 150 8.98 18.00 15.22
C GLY A 150 10.51 17.96 15.40
N TRP A 151 11.07 16.79 15.73
CA TRP A 151 12.50 16.61 15.99
C TRP A 151 13.31 16.35 14.72
N ALA A 152 12.64 15.91 13.66
CA ALA A 152 13.28 15.57 12.40
C ALA A 152 12.41 15.95 11.20
N THR A 153 13.05 16.39 10.14
CA THR A 153 12.46 16.48 8.79
C THR A 153 12.21 15.08 8.23
N PRO A 154 11.38 14.92 7.19
CA PRO A 154 11.17 13.62 6.54
C PRO A 154 12.47 12.93 6.10
N SER A 155 13.45 13.70 5.59
CA SER A 155 14.77 13.17 5.18
C SER A 155 15.59 12.69 6.37
N GLU A 156 15.61 13.44 7.47
CA GLU A 156 16.30 13.06 8.71
C GLU A 156 15.65 11.85 9.38
N ALA A 157 14.31 11.79 9.38
CA ALA A 157 13.56 10.63 9.88
C ALA A 157 13.86 9.37 9.06
N GLY A 158 14.02 9.50 7.73
CA GLY A 158 14.49 8.42 6.87
C GLY A 158 15.92 7.97 7.22
N GLY A 159 16.82 8.91 7.48
CA GLY A 159 18.19 8.63 7.95
C GLY A 159 18.19 7.90 9.30
N LEU A 160 17.36 8.34 10.26
CA LEU A 160 17.16 7.65 11.53
C LEU A 160 16.68 6.22 11.35
N GLY A 161 15.69 6.01 10.48
CA GLY A 161 15.19 4.67 10.14
C GLY A 161 16.26 3.76 9.56
N ALA A 162 17.12 4.29 8.67
CA ALA A 162 18.23 3.52 8.10
C ALA A 162 19.26 3.12 9.17
N VAL A 163 19.61 4.04 10.06
CA VAL A 163 20.54 3.77 11.18
C VAL A 163 19.96 2.73 12.14
N LEU A 164 18.70 2.87 12.57
CA LEU A 164 18.01 1.90 13.43
C LEU A 164 17.95 0.52 12.76
N SER A 165 17.64 0.46 11.47
CA SER A 165 17.60 -0.79 10.71
C SER A 165 18.97 -1.46 10.67
N LEU A 166 20.05 -0.69 10.45
CA LEU A 166 21.41 -1.20 10.45
C LEU A 166 21.80 -1.75 11.83
N ILE A 167 21.47 -1.02 12.90
CA ILE A 167 21.72 -1.47 14.29
C ILE A 167 21.00 -2.80 14.54
N PHE A 168 19.72 -2.93 14.15
CA PHE A 168 18.97 -4.17 14.37
C PHE A 168 19.48 -5.33 13.51
N VAL A 169 19.88 -5.07 12.26
CA VAL A 169 20.51 -6.07 11.39
C VAL A 169 21.79 -6.61 12.04
N MET A 170 22.59 -5.76 12.64
CA MET A 170 23.81 -6.17 13.31
C MET A 170 23.56 -6.83 14.66
N THR A 171 22.72 -6.26 15.53
CA THR A 171 22.52 -6.74 16.90
C THR A 171 21.61 -7.96 16.99
N ILE A 172 20.48 -7.95 16.30
CA ILE A 172 19.45 -8.99 16.39
C ILE A 172 19.72 -10.12 15.40
N TYR A 173 19.97 -9.76 14.12
CA TYR A 173 20.20 -10.76 13.07
C TYR A 173 21.67 -11.18 12.95
N LYS A 174 22.58 -10.54 13.70
CA LYS A 174 24.02 -10.87 13.76
C LYS A 174 24.71 -10.89 12.40
N ILE A 175 24.27 -10.02 11.52
CA ILE A 175 24.86 -9.87 10.16
C ILE A 175 25.98 -8.83 10.25
N TYR A 176 27.23 -9.29 10.37
CA TYR A 176 28.41 -8.43 10.48
C TYR A 176 29.32 -8.50 9.24
N LYS A 177 29.11 -9.48 8.37
CA LYS A 177 29.99 -9.69 7.21
C LYS A 177 29.87 -8.52 6.21
N PRO A 178 30.94 -7.78 5.90
CA PRO A 178 30.89 -6.62 5.00
C PRO A 178 30.27 -6.94 3.65
N ARG A 179 30.53 -8.14 3.11
CA ARG A 179 29.96 -8.59 1.83
C ARG A 179 28.43 -8.75 1.89
N GLN A 180 27.86 -9.12 3.05
CA GLN A 180 26.41 -9.24 3.21
C GLN A 180 25.76 -7.86 3.36
N LEU A 181 26.36 -6.99 4.19
CA LEU A 181 25.94 -5.60 4.33
C LEU A 181 26.00 -4.87 2.98
N TRP A 182 27.07 -5.05 2.22
CA TRP A 182 27.22 -4.47 0.89
C TRP A 182 26.10 -4.90 -0.06
N LYS A 183 25.67 -6.15 -0.04
CA LYS A 183 24.53 -6.61 -0.84
C LYS A 183 23.22 -5.93 -0.45
N ILE A 184 23.01 -5.69 0.85
CA ILE A 184 21.83 -4.97 1.33
C ILE A 184 21.85 -3.53 0.84
N PHE A 185 23.00 -2.84 0.98
CA PHE A 185 23.17 -1.48 0.49
C PHE A 185 23.02 -1.36 -1.02
N LEU A 186 23.59 -2.28 -1.80
CA LEU A 186 23.43 -2.30 -3.26
C LEU A 186 21.97 -2.44 -3.68
N LYS A 187 21.20 -3.30 -2.98
CA LYS A 187 19.78 -3.44 -3.28
C LYS A 187 19.01 -2.15 -3.00
N ALA A 188 19.23 -1.54 -1.83
CA ALA A 188 18.61 -0.27 -1.48
C ALA A 188 19.04 0.86 -2.46
N LEU A 189 20.31 0.91 -2.84
CA LEU A 189 20.82 1.87 -3.79
C LEU A 189 20.16 1.74 -5.18
N ASN A 190 20.01 0.52 -5.67
CA ASN A 190 19.37 0.27 -6.96
C ASN A 190 17.89 0.71 -6.95
N GLU A 191 17.15 0.41 -5.89
CA GLU A 191 15.75 0.85 -5.74
C GLU A 191 15.66 2.39 -5.65
N SER A 192 16.52 3.02 -4.85
CA SER A 192 16.59 4.48 -4.72
C SER A 192 16.97 5.16 -6.04
N SER A 193 17.96 4.63 -6.75
CA SER A 193 18.40 5.17 -8.05
C SER A 193 17.31 5.08 -9.10
N MET A 194 16.54 3.98 -9.11
CA MET A 194 15.38 3.83 -10.00
C MET A 194 14.33 4.90 -9.71
N ILE A 195 14.00 5.12 -8.44
CA ILE A 195 12.99 6.13 -8.03
C ILE A 195 13.49 7.53 -8.39
N LEU A 196 14.75 7.86 -8.13
CA LEU A 196 15.34 9.16 -8.47
C LEU A 196 15.34 9.41 -9.98
N MET A 197 15.62 8.40 -10.78
CA MET A 197 15.59 8.51 -12.25
C MET A 197 14.17 8.75 -12.77
N ILE A 198 13.18 8.03 -12.22
CA ILE A 198 11.75 8.26 -12.53
C ILE A 198 11.35 9.68 -12.13
N MET A 199 11.77 10.13 -10.94
CA MET A 199 11.47 11.47 -10.45
C MET A 199 12.08 12.55 -11.35
N ALA A 200 13.34 12.41 -11.78
CA ALA A 200 13.98 13.36 -12.69
C ALA A 200 13.24 13.45 -14.03
N ALA A 201 12.87 12.30 -14.61
CA ALA A 201 12.09 12.25 -15.85
C ALA A 201 10.68 12.85 -15.67
N ALA A 202 10.02 12.59 -14.54
CA ALA A 202 8.69 13.12 -14.24
C ALA A 202 8.72 14.65 -14.03
N LEU A 203 9.74 15.17 -13.35
CA LEU A 203 9.92 16.62 -13.18
C LEU A 203 10.17 17.31 -14.51
N LEU A 204 10.98 16.71 -15.40
CA LEU A 204 11.17 17.22 -16.75
C LEU A 204 9.86 17.22 -17.54
N PHE A 205 9.09 16.13 -17.47
CA PHE A 205 7.77 16.04 -18.09
C PHE A 205 6.80 17.11 -17.53
N ALA A 206 6.77 17.31 -16.23
CA ALA A 206 5.94 18.33 -15.60
C ALA A 206 6.36 19.75 -16.03
N TYR A 207 7.66 20.02 -16.10
CA TYR A 207 8.21 21.28 -16.60
C TYR A 207 7.76 21.55 -18.04
N VAL A 208 8.00 20.62 -18.97
CA VAL A 208 7.58 20.74 -20.36
C VAL A 208 6.07 20.90 -20.50
N SER A 209 5.29 20.13 -19.74
CA SER A 209 3.82 20.22 -19.74
C SER A 209 3.33 21.59 -19.25
N SER A 210 4.01 22.18 -18.28
CA SER A 210 3.69 23.53 -17.78
C SER A 210 4.06 24.61 -18.81
N ASP A 211 5.24 24.51 -19.44
CA ASP A 211 5.74 25.43 -20.45
C ASP A 211 4.83 25.46 -21.71
N LEU A 212 4.31 24.28 -22.07
CA LEU A 212 3.32 24.13 -23.17
C LEU A 212 1.89 24.46 -22.77
N TYR A 213 1.64 24.95 -21.55
CA TYR A 213 0.30 25.20 -21.00
C TYR A 213 -0.63 23.97 -21.05
N ALA A 214 -0.07 22.76 -21.19
CA ALA A 214 -0.85 21.53 -21.29
C ALA A 214 -1.68 21.26 -20.04
N THR A 215 -1.15 21.56 -18.85
CA THR A 215 -1.84 21.41 -17.58
C THR A 215 -3.08 22.31 -17.51
N GLN A 216 -2.97 23.57 -17.94
CA GLN A 216 -4.07 24.54 -17.97
C GLN A 216 -5.12 24.11 -19.00
N ALA A 217 -4.70 23.73 -20.21
CA ALA A 217 -5.59 23.25 -21.28
C ALA A 217 -6.40 22.00 -20.86
N LEU A 218 -5.73 21.04 -20.21
CA LEU A 218 -6.40 19.87 -19.65
C LEU A 218 -7.38 20.24 -18.53
N GLY A 219 -6.98 21.15 -17.64
CA GLY A 219 -7.85 21.67 -16.58
C GLY A 219 -9.11 22.30 -17.13
N GLU A 220 -8.96 23.23 -18.09
CA GLU A 220 -10.11 23.86 -18.75
C GLU A 220 -11.02 22.84 -19.48
N LEU A 221 -10.43 21.87 -20.16
CA LEU A 221 -11.19 20.84 -20.87
C LEU A 221 -12.01 19.99 -19.90
N ILE A 222 -11.41 19.56 -18.80
CA ILE A 222 -12.07 18.75 -17.77
C ILE A 222 -13.17 19.55 -17.06
N LEU A 223 -12.89 20.82 -16.69
CA LEU A 223 -13.85 21.66 -15.98
C LEU A 223 -15.03 22.09 -16.89
N LYS A 224 -14.86 22.10 -18.22
CA LYS A 224 -15.94 22.36 -19.18
C LYS A 224 -16.84 21.14 -19.43
N LEU A 225 -16.46 19.95 -18.96
CA LEU A 225 -17.32 18.77 -19.08
C LEU A 225 -18.64 19.01 -18.33
N PRO A 226 -19.79 18.61 -18.90
CA PRO A 226 -21.10 18.73 -18.24
C PRO A 226 -21.27 17.72 -17.11
N LEU A 227 -20.19 17.49 -16.36
CA LEU A 227 -20.10 16.57 -15.22
C LEU A 227 -19.98 17.41 -13.96
N GLY A 228 -20.82 17.17 -12.96
CA GLY A 228 -20.63 17.78 -11.65
C GLY A 228 -19.28 17.35 -11.03
N LYS A 229 -18.84 18.04 -9.98
CA LYS A 229 -17.55 17.79 -9.33
C LYS A 229 -17.27 16.30 -9.02
N TRP A 230 -18.28 15.53 -8.61
CA TRP A 230 -18.17 14.10 -8.35
C TRP A 230 -18.03 13.26 -9.62
N GLY A 231 -18.68 13.68 -10.72
CA GLY A 231 -18.49 13.02 -12.02
C GLY A 231 -17.06 13.15 -12.54
N ILE A 232 -16.44 14.31 -12.32
CA ILE A 232 -15.03 14.53 -12.65
C ILE A 232 -14.11 13.67 -11.77
N ILE A 233 -14.38 13.56 -10.47
CA ILE A 233 -13.61 12.68 -9.57
C ILE A 233 -13.72 11.22 -10.00
N ILE A 234 -14.90 10.75 -10.37
CA ILE A 234 -15.10 9.37 -10.88
C ILE A 234 -14.29 9.16 -12.17
N LEU A 235 -14.31 10.11 -13.08
CA LEU A 235 -13.53 10.06 -14.31
C LEU A 235 -12.02 9.99 -14.03
N ILE A 236 -11.53 10.83 -13.11
CA ILE A 236 -10.13 10.82 -12.68
C ILE A 236 -9.77 9.47 -12.06
N ASN A 237 -10.62 8.94 -11.17
CA ASN A 237 -10.38 7.62 -10.56
C ASN A 237 -10.33 6.51 -11.61
N PHE A 238 -11.19 6.55 -12.61
CA PHE A 238 -11.16 5.57 -13.70
C PHE A 238 -9.87 5.67 -14.53
N LEU A 239 -9.41 6.89 -14.83
CA LEU A 239 -8.13 7.12 -15.49
C LEU A 239 -6.95 6.59 -14.65
N LEU A 240 -6.93 6.90 -13.36
CA LEU A 240 -5.90 6.45 -12.43
C LEU A 240 -5.88 4.92 -12.31
N LEU A 241 -7.04 4.28 -12.30
CA LEU A 241 -7.15 2.83 -12.29
C LEU A 241 -6.51 2.22 -13.54
N ILE A 242 -6.83 2.75 -14.72
CA ILE A 242 -6.21 2.30 -15.99
C ILE A 242 -4.69 2.46 -15.91
N LEU A 243 -4.20 3.64 -15.53
CA LEU A 243 -2.77 3.88 -15.42
C LEU A 243 -2.11 2.96 -14.39
N GLY A 244 -2.73 2.78 -13.22
CA GLY A 244 -2.23 1.93 -12.15
C GLY A 244 -2.16 0.44 -12.52
N CYS A 245 -3.01 -0.03 -13.45
CA CYS A 245 -2.91 -1.40 -13.96
C CYS A 245 -1.66 -1.65 -14.82
N PHE A 246 -1.06 -0.61 -15.42
CA PHE A 246 0.07 -0.72 -16.36
C PHE A 246 1.38 -0.18 -15.78
N ILE A 247 1.31 0.84 -14.93
CA ILE A 247 2.45 1.66 -14.51
C ILE A 247 2.61 1.56 -12.98
N PRO A 248 3.84 1.43 -12.48
CA PRO A 248 4.09 1.43 -11.03
C PRO A 248 3.57 2.72 -10.35
N PRO A 249 3.00 2.63 -9.13
CA PRO A 249 2.42 3.77 -8.41
C PRO A 249 3.34 4.99 -8.31
N ALA A 250 4.62 4.77 -8.06
CA ALA A 250 5.61 5.84 -7.98
C ALA A 250 5.66 6.70 -9.25
N ALA A 251 5.64 6.07 -10.42
CA ALA A 251 5.68 6.77 -11.70
C ALA A 251 4.36 7.50 -11.97
N VAL A 252 3.21 6.85 -11.70
CA VAL A 252 1.89 7.50 -11.88
C VAL A 252 1.77 8.74 -10.99
N ILE A 253 2.14 8.63 -9.72
CA ILE A 253 2.07 9.77 -8.78
C ILE A 253 2.94 10.92 -9.26
N LEU A 254 4.21 10.67 -9.58
CA LEU A 254 5.14 11.73 -9.98
C LEU A 254 4.75 12.42 -11.28
N MET A 255 4.14 11.69 -12.22
CA MET A 255 3.72 12.25 -13.51
C MET A 255 2.36 12.91 -13.47
N VAL A 256 1.41 12.32 -12.75
CA VAL A 256 -0.02 12.66 -12.86
C VAL A 256 -0.49 13.56 -11.71
N ALA A 257 0.04 13.38 -10.50
CA ALA A 257 -0.41 14.18 -9.35
C ALA A 257 -0.23 15.70 -9.56
N PRO A 258 0.92 16.20 -10.07
CA PRO A 258 1.08 17.64 -10.33
C PRO A 258 0.09 18.18 -11.37
N LEU A 259 -0.27 17.35 -12.38
CA LEU A 259 -1.22 17.75 -13.42
C LEU A 259 -2.65 17.81 -12.89
N LEU A 260 -3.01 16.89 -11.99
CA LEU A 260 -4.35 16.83 -11.42
C LEU A 260 -4.56 17.80 -10.25
N LEU A 261 -3.50 18.21 -9.57
CA LEU A 261 -3.59 19.05 -8.37
C LEU A 261 -4.39 20.35 -8.58
N PRO A 262 -4.12 21.16 -9.64
CA PRO A 262 -4.90 22.37 -9.90
C PRO A 262 -6.40 22.09 -10.17
N ILE A 263 -6.69 20.95 -10.80
CA ILE A 263 -8.07 20.53 -11.08
C ILE A 263 -8.78 20.17 -9.77
N ILE A 264 -8.12 19.40 -8.91
CA ILE A 264 -8.66 18.97 -7.61
C ILE A 264 -8.95 20.18 -6.73
N GLN A 265 -8.01 21.13 -6.67
CA GLN A 265 -8.18 22.39 -5.92
C GLN A 265 -9.28 23.27 -6.53
N GLY A 266 -9.35 23.37 -7.85
CA GLY A 266 -10.40 24.10 -8.58
C GLY A 266 -11.80 23.52 -8.35
N LEU A 267 -11.92 22.22 -8.10
CA LEU A 267 -13.17 21.56 -7.71
C LEU A 267 -13.51 21.72 -6.21
N GLY A 268 -12.62 22.33 -5.43
CA GLY A 268 -12.78 22.55 -3.99
C GLY A 268 -12.48 21.34 -3.13
N PHE A 269 -11.68 20.37 -3.63
CA PHE A 269 -11.21 19.24 -2.83
C PHE A 269 -9.83 19.50 -2.22
N ASP A 270 -9.59 18.91 -1.06
CA ASP A 270 -8.32 19.02 -0.36
C ASP A 270 -7.25 18.13 -1.04
N PRO A 271 -6.01 18.64 -1.27
CA PRO A 271 -4.91 17.87 -1.85
C PRO A 271 -4.53 16.63 -1.06
N ILE A 272 -4.61 16.68 0.29
CA ILE A 272 -4.25 15.56 1.17
C ILE A 272 -5.31 14.47 1.12
N TRP A 273 -6.60 14.85 1.05
CA TRP A 273 -7.68 13.92 0.77
C TRP A 273 -7.46 13.19 -0.56
N PHE A 274 -7.07 13.94 -1.59
CA PHE A 274 -6.82 13.35 -2.90
C PHE A 274 -5.59 12.44 -2.92
N ALA A 275 -4.56 12.71 -2.10
CA ALA A 275 -3.43 11.81 -1.91
C ALA A 275 -3.87 10.40 -1.49
N VAL A 276 -4.82 10.32 -0.55
CA VAL A 276 -5.39 9.04 -0.09
C VAL A 276 -6.20 8.38 -1.20
N ILE A 277 -7.10 9.11 -1.85
CA ILE A 277 -7.92 8.59 -2.96
C ILE A 277 -7.02 8.03 -4.07
N MET A 278 -6.01 8.80 -4.49
CA MET A 278 -5.08 8.38 -5.53
C MET A 278 -4.30 7.13 -5.11
N THR A 279 -3.84 7.06 -3.86
CA THR A 279 -3.07 5.91 -3.36
C THR A 279 -3.92 4.65 -3.33
N VAL A 280 -5.13 4.69 -2.76
CA VAL A 280 -6.02 3.52 -2.73
C VAL A 280 -6.43 3.09 -4.15
N ASN A 281 -6.62 4.04 -5.06
CA ASN A 281 -6.89 3.71 -6.46
C ASN A 281 -5.72 2.96 -7.11
N LEU A 282 -4.48 3.36 -6.82
CA LEU A 282 -3.29 2.68 -7.32
C LEU A 282 -3.08 1.32 -6.66
N GLU A 283 -3.57 1.10 -5.42
CA GLU A 283 -3.64 -0.23 -4.80
C GLU A 283 -4.47 -1.19 -5.65
N ILE A 284 -5.66 -0.75 -6.05
CA ILE A 284 -6.53 -1.53 -6.96
C ILE A 284 -5.76 -1.86 -8.26
N GLY A 285 -5.05 -0.89 -8.83
CA GLY A 285 -4.24 -1.08 -10.02
C GLY A 285 -3.17 -2.17 -9.88
N LEU A 286 -2.52 -2.24 -8.71
CA LEU A 286 -1.47 -3.24 -8.43
C LEU A 286 -2.00 -4.69 -8.38
N VAL A 287 -3.28 -4.88 -8.14
CA VAL A 287 -3.93 -6.19 -8.04
C VAL A 287 -4.96 -6.44 -9.14
N THR A 288 -5.00 -5.57 -10.15
CA THR A 288 -5.97 -5.66 -11.25
C THR A 288 -5.24 -5.88 -12.59
N PRO A 289 -5.73 -6.80 -13.47
CA PRO A 289 -5.20 -6.95 -14.83
C PRO A 289 -5.30 -5.63 -15.62
N PRO A 290 -4.44 -5.44 -16.66
CA PRO A 290 -3.66 -6.47 -17.35
C PRO A 290 -2.29 -6.78 -16.75
N VAL A 291 -1.62 -5.84 -16.08
CA VAL A 291 -0.34 -6.14 -15.42
C VAL A 291 -0.57 -6.58 -13.98
N GLY A 292 -1.08 -5.69 -13.08
CA GLY A 292 -1.30 -6.04 -11.69
C GLY A 292 -0.04 -6.58 -11.02
N LEU A 293 0.93 -5.73 -10.76
CA LEU A 293 2.30 -6.13 -10.37
C LEU A 293 2.34 -7.15 -9.22
N ASN A 294 1.48 -7.01 -8.22
CA ASN A 294 1.42 -7.95 -7.10
C ASN A 294 0.92 -9.33 -7.51
N LEU A 295 0.08 -9.44 -8.54
CA LEU A 295 -0.40 -10.72 -9.04
C LEU A 295 0.75 -11.56 -9.60
N TYR A 296 1.66 -10.94 -10.35
CA TYR A 296 2.84 -11.62 -10.88
C TYR A 296 3.85 -11.99 -9.80
N ILE A 297 4.02 -11.13 -8.78
CA ILE A 297 4.88 -11.44 -7.63
C ILE A 297 4.36 -12.69 -6.92
N VAL A 298 3.07 -12.71 -6.60
CA VAL A 298 2.42 -13.85 -5.94
C VAL A 298 2.44 -15.09 -6.82
N LYS A 299 2.22 -14.94 -8.14
CA LYS A 299 2.32 -16.05 -9.10
C LYS A 299 3.73 -16.64 -9.15
N ASN A 300 4.77 -15.83 -9.06
CA ASN A 300 6.15 -16.31 -9.00
C ASN A 300 6.46 -17.07 -7.70
N ILE A 301 5.81 -16.71 -6.60
CA ILE A 301 5.95 -17.41 -5.30
C ILE A 301 5.18 -18.74 -5.31
N ALA A 302 4.02 -18.79 -5.96
CA ALA A 302 3.16 -19.97 -6.06
C ALA A 302 2.96 -20.36 -7.54
N PRO A 303 3.99 -20.88 -8.22
CA PRO A 303 3.95 -21.15 -9.66
C PRO A 303 2.97 -22.27 -10.03
N ASP A 304 2.62 -23.13 -9.10
CA ASP A 304 1.64 -24.20 -9.24
C ASP A 304 0.18 -23.70 -9.22
N VAL A 305 -0.09 -22.50 -8.69
CA VAL A 305 -1.44 -21.93 -8.65
C VAL A 305 -1.76 -21.26 -10.00
N PRO A 306 -2.84 -21.64 -10.70
CA PRO A 306 -3.24 -20.97 -11.94
C PRO A 306 -3.50 -19.48 -11.72
N MET A 307 -3.13 -18.63 -12.69
CA MET A 307 -3.34 -17.19 -12.60
C MET A 307 -4.81 -16.83 -12.39
N SER A 308 -5.74 -17.60 -12.96
CA SER A 308 -7.18 -17.43 -12.76
C SER A 308 -7.59 -17.55 -11.28
N HIS A 309 -6.95 -18.45 -10.52
CA HIS A 309 -7.20 -18.58 -9.08
C HIS A 309 -6.64 -17.40 -8.29
N VAL A 310 -5.48 -16.86 -8.69
CA VAL A 310 -4.92 -15.64 -8.09
C VAL A 310 -5.84 -14.46 -8.33
N LEU A 311 -6.30 -14.28 -9.58
CA LEU A 311 -7.21 -13.21 -9.96
C LEU A 311 -8.54 -13.28 -9.21
N LEU A 312 -9.17 -14.43 -9.22
CA LEU A 312 -10.44 -14.61 -8.51
C LEU A 312 -10.24 -14.46 -6.99
N GLY A 313 -9.07 -14.87 -6.48
CA GLY A 313 -8.71 -14.70 -5.08
C GLY A 313 -8.65 -13.24 -4.61
N VAL A 314 -8.35 -12.32 -5.50
CA VAL A 314 -8.21 -10.89 -5.20
C VAL A 314 -9.53 -10.14 -5.28
N ILE A 315 -10.52 -10.59 -6.08
CA ILE A 315 -11.77 -9.87 -6.32
C ILE A 315 -12.45 -9.31 -5.04
N PRO A 316 -12.61 -10.09 -3.97
CA PRO A 316 -13.26 -9.57 -2.75
C PRO A 316 -12.49 -8.41 -2.12
N PHE A 317 -11.17 -8.42 -2.24
CA PHE A 317 -10.31 -7.38 -1.70
C PHE A 317 -10.34 -6.12 -2.56
N VAL A 318 -10.40 -6.25 -3.89
CA VAL A 318 -10.66 -5.10 -4.80
C VAL A 318 -11.99 -4.42 -4.44
N ILE A 319 -13.03 -5.20 -4.14
CA ILE A 319 -14.31 -4.63 -3.68
C ILE A 319 -14.11 -3.86 -2.36
N ILE A 320 -13.30 -4.36 -1.44
CA ILE A 320 -13.00 -3.67 -0.19
C ILE A 320 -12.28 -2.35 -0.46
N GLU A 321 -11.26 -2.31 -1.33
CA GLU A 321 -10.55 -1.09 -1.72
C GLU A 321 -11.51 -0.07 -2.35
N VAL A 322 -12.42 -0.51 -3.23
CA VAL A 322 -13.49 0.36 -3.77
C VAL A 322 -14.38 0.90 -2.65
N ILE A 323 -14.78 0.08 -1.68
CA ILE A 323 -15.54 0.54 -0.52
C ILE A 323 -14.76 1.60 0.27
N VAL A 324 -13.46 1.42 0.47
CA VAL A 324 -12.60 2.41 1.16
C VAL A 324 -12.58 3.74 0.38
N ILE A 325 -12.42 3.72 -0.95
CA ILE A 325 -12.50 4.93 -1.79
C ILE A 325 -13.85 5.62 -1.60
N VAL A 326 -14.95 4.88 -1.64
CA VAL A 326 -16.31 5.42 -1.45
C VAL A 326 -16.47 6.00 -0.04
N CYS A 327 -16.00 5.30 1.00
CA CYS A 327 -16.04 5.80 2.38
C CYS A 327 -15.26 7.10 2.53
N VAL A 328 -14.01 7.18 2.02
CA VAL A 328 -13.18 8.39 2.07
C VAL A 328 -13.80 9.52 1.23
N SER A 329 -14.50 9.19 0.14
CA SER A 329 -15.19 10.17 -0.68
C SER A 329 -16.42 10.77 0.01
N ILE A 330 -17.21 9.95 0.71
CA ILE A 330 -18.42 10.38 1.43
C ILE A 330 -18.03 11.08 2.75
N TRP A 331 -17.02 10.55 3.44
CA TRP A 331 -16.50 11.07 4.71
C TRP A 331 -15.03 11.48 4.57
N PRO A 332 -14.73 12.68 4.03
CA PRO A 332 -13.36 13.19 3.89
C PRO A 332 -12.58 13.24 5.21
N GLU A 333 -13.28 13.35 6.34
CA GLU A 333 -12.69 13.32 7.67
C GLU A 333 -11.92 12.02 7.97
N LEU A 334 -12.23 10.92 7.29
CA LEU A 334 -11.40 9.70 7.39
C LEU A 334 -9.95 9.95 6.98
N ALA A 335 -9.72 10.86 6.03
CA ALA A 335 -8.38 11.24 5.61
C ALA A 335 -7.89 12.52 6.31
N LEU A 336 -8.77 13.48 6.62
CA LEU A 336 -8.40 14.84 7.03
C LEU A 336 -8.44 15.08 8.54
N TRP A 337 -9.26 14.34 9.30
CA TRP A 337 -9.44 14.57 10.73
C TRP A 337 -8.14 14.45 11.53
N LEU A 338 -7.37 13.39 11.31
CA LEU A 338 -6.15 13.14 12.05
C LEU A 338 -5.02 14.13 11.68
N PRO A 339 -4.75 14.43 10.39
CA PRO A 339 -3.80 15.46 9.98
C PRO A 339 -4.12 16.84 10.55
N ASN A 340 -5.39 17.26 10.48
CA ASN A 340 -5.83 18.55 10.99
C ASN A 340 -5.71 18.66 12.51
N LYS A 341 -5.85 17.56 13.25
CA LYS A 341 -5.71 17.54 14.71
C LYS A 341 -4.26 17.50 15.18
N MET A 342 -3.34 16.88 14.42
CA MET A 342 -1.95 16.68 14.84
C MET A 342 -0.98 17.74 14.32
N ILE A 343 -1.26 18.33 13.15
CA ILE A 343 -0.35 19.25 12.45
C ILE A 343 -1.09 20.54 12.05
N GLY A 344 -2.33 20.72 12.52
CA GLY A 344 -3.18 21.89 12.24
C GLY A 344 -2.78 23.14 12.97
#